data_7e32264f2762a9dd9c4da7675c6523a0
#
_entry.id   7e32264f2762a9dd9c4da7675c6523a0
#
_cell.length_a   1.000
_cell.length_b   1.000
_cell.length_c   1.000
_cell.angle_alpha   90.00
_cell.angle_beta   90.00
_cell.angle_gamma   90.00
#
_symmetry.space_group_name_H-M   'P 1'
#
loop_
_entity.id
_entity.type
_entity.pdbx_description
1 polymer ?
#
loop_
_entity_poly.entity_id
_entity_poly.type
_entity_poly.pdbx_seq_one_letter_code
_entity_poly.pdbx_strand_id
1 'polypeptide(L)'
;MTNPDLIFLLFCGLCGLQIISFFGGLLFISAAVRVRHQAQKRAWQKLAAQTGLTYESSGLWGLQLCVTGTYRGRSLTLDTFTRGGDADSGSTSYTRIVIFVNNQSHVYLALYEENVFSKIGKLFGAEDIQIGDEEMDRRFIIKGQPKSVIVSLLATGGLRPKLLEARSLNLEMDGRELCFEEQEVEVDVNYLRFLFDLLSDMAEAIERAGGICR
;
A
#
# COMPACT_ATOMS: atom_id res chain seq x y z
N MET A 1 -20.83 -7.96 -61.26
CA MET A 1 -20.97 -6.49 -61.08
C MET A 1 -21.33 -6.25 -59.62
N THR A 2 -20.38 -5.82 -58.82
CA THR A 2 -20.62 -5.49 -57.40
C THR A 2 -21.23 -4.08 -57.34
N ASN A 3 -22.39 -3.99 -56.72
CA ASN A 3 -23.12 -2.71 -56.61
C ASN A 3 -22.36 -1.79 -55.66
N PRO A 4 -21.80 -0.65 -56.10
CA PRO A 4 -21.00 0.27 -55.26
C PRO A 4 -21.76 0.81 -54.05
N ASP A 5 -23.07 0.95 -54.14
CA ASP A 5 -23.89 1.43 -53.04
C ASP A 5 -24.01 0.39 -51.91
N LEU A 6 -23.99 -0.89 -52.23
CA LEU A 6 -24.01 -1.97 -51.24
C LEU A 6 -22.68 -2.03 -50.47
N ILE A 7 -21.56 -1.82 -51.14
CA ILE A 7 -20.24 -1.77 -50.51
C ILE A 7 -20.13 -0.58 -49.57
N PHE A 8 -20.63 0.60 -49.97
CA PHE A 8 -20.66 1.81 -49.17
C PHE A 8 -21.52 1.63 -47.89
N LEU A 9 -22.70 1.04 -48.00
CA LEU A 9 -23.59 0.75 -46.86
C LEU A 9 -22.95 -0.24 -45.87
N LEU A 10 -22.29 -1.28 -46.35
CA LEU A 10 -21.56 -2.24 -45.52
C LEU A 10 -20.38 -1.58 -44.80
N PHE A 11 -19.65 -0.69 -45.47
CA PHE A 11 -18.53 0.05 -44.86
C PHE A 11 -19.00 1.02 -43.80
N CYS A 12 -20.07 1.77 -44.01
CA CYS A 12 -20.70 2.66 -43.03
C CYS A 12 -21.25 1.87 -41.84
N GLY A 13 -21.87 0.73 -42.06
CA GLY A 13 -22.36 -0.14 -40.99
C GLY A 13 -21.26 -0.69 -40.09
N LEU A 14 -20.14 -1.14 -40.69
CA LEU A 14 -18.96 -1.59 -39.94
C LEU A 14 -18.31 -0.47 -39.13
N CYS A 15 -18.15 0.73 -39.72
CA CYS A 15 -17.64 1.89 -38.98
C CYS A 15 -18.56 2.31 -37.83
N GLY A 16 -19.87 2.27 -38.03
CA GLY A 16 -20.85 2.57 -36.98
C GLY A 16 -20.77 1.61 -35.80
N LEU A 17 -20.63 0.31 -36.06
CA LEU A 17 -20.43 -0.73 -35.03
C LEU A 17 -19.15 -0.55 -34.25
N GLN A 18 -18.05 -0.16 -34.90
CA GLN A 18 -16.77 0.10 -34.22
C GLN A 18 -16.85 1.32 -33.33
N ILE A 19 -17.51 2.40 -33.76
CA ILE A 19 -17.71 3.61 -32.96
C ILE A 19 -18.55 3.30 -31.71
N ILE A 20 -19.66 2.57 -31.85
CA ILE A 20 -20.53 2.15 -30.74
C ILE A 20 -19.75 1.28 -29.73
N SER A 21 -18.94 0.33 -30.22
CA SER A 21 -18.09 -0.51 -29.38
C SER A 21 -17.03 0.28 -28.63
N PHE A 22 -16.38 1.25 -29.27
CA PHE A 22 -15.40 2.14 -28.65
C PHE A 22 -16.01 3.02 -27.55
N PHE A 23 -17.12 3.69 -27.84
CA PHE A 23 -17.82 4.52 -26.84
C PHE A 23 -18.43 3.68 -25.71
N GLY A 24 -18.98 2.50 -26.03
CA GLY A 24 -19.47 1.55 -25.03
C GLY A 24 -18.36 1.08 -24.08
N GLY A 25 -17.19 0.74 -24.61
CA GLY A 25 -16.01 0.39 -23.82
C GLY A 25 -15.54 1.53 -22.91
N LEU A 26 -15.48 2.76 -23.43
CA LEU A 26 -15.09 3.94 -22.67
C LEU A 26 -16.06 4.23 -21.51
N LEU A 27 -17.37 4.12 -21.75
CA LEU A 27 -18.39 4.29 -20.72
C LEU A 27 -18.29 3.19 -19.65
N PHE A 28 -18.04 1.96 -20.04
CA PHE A 28 -17.86 0.84 -19.10
C PHE A 28 -16.64 1.03 -18.20
N ILE A 29 -15.50 1.41 -18.76
CA ILE A 29 -14.27 1.70 -18.00
C ILE A 29 -14.50 2.84 -17.01
N SER A 30 -15.16 3.92 -17.45
CA SER A 30 -15.47 5.05 -16.58
C SER A 30 -16.41 4.69 -15.43
N ALA A 31 -17.37 3.80 -15.66
CA ALA A 31 -18.27 3.29 -14.63
C ALA A 31 -17.54 2.43 -13.61
N ALA A 32 -16.66 1.52 -14.05
CA ALA A 32 -15.87 0.66 -13.18
C ALA A 32 -14.94 1.48 -12.26
N VAL A 33 -14.26 2.50 -12.80
CA VAL A 33 -13.41 3.42 -12.03
C VAL A 33 -14.24 4.15 -10.96
N ARG A 34 -15.42 4.65 -11.31
CA ARG A 34 -16.32 5.33 -10.36
C ARG A 34 -16.77 4.40 -9.23
N VAL A 35 -17.12 3.15 -9.54
CA VAL A 35 -17.53 2.16 -8.53
C VAL A 35 -16.41 1.87 -7.55
N ARG A 36 -15.19 1.64 -8.04
CA ARG A 36 -14.00 1.42 -7.19
C ARG A 36 -13.72 2.63 -6.29
N HIS A 37 -13.74 3.83 -6.85
CA HIS A 37 -13.52 5.05 -6.09
C HIS A 37 -14.59 5.26 -5.00
N GLN A 38 -15.86 4.97 -5.31
CA GLN A 38 -16.95 5.05 -4.33
C GLN A 38 -16.82 4.01 -3.22
N ALA A 39 -16.35 2.79 -3.54
CA ALA A 39 -16.07 1.75 -2.55
C ALA A 39 -14.95 2.19 -1.59
N GLN A 40 -13.85 2.69 -2.12
CA GLN A 40 -12.74 3.26 -1.34
C GLN A 40 -13.22 4.38 -0.42
N LYS A 41 -13.95 5.35 -0.97
CA LYS A 41 -14.49 6.49 -0.21
C LYS A 41 -15.31 6.02 0.99
N ARG A 42 -16.26 5.10 0.76
CA ARG A 42 -17.12 4.56 1.83
C ARG A 42 -16.33 3.80 2.89
N ALA A 43 -15.38 2.97 2.46
CA ALA A 43 -14.52 2.19 3.35
C ALA A 43 -13.68 3.11 4.24
N TRP A 44 -13.02 4.11 3.65
CA TRP A 44 -12.13 5.01 4.38
C TRP A 44 -12.88 5.98 5.27
N GLN A 45 -14.08 6.43 4.89
CA GLN A 45 -14.98 7.19 5.77
C GLN A 45 -15.40 6.37 7.00
N LYS A 46 -15.76 5.09 6.78
CA LYS A 46 -16.11 4.17 7.87
C LYS A 46 -14.91 3.92 8.79
N LEU A 47 -13.72 3.69 8.23
CA LEU A 47 -12.48 3.51 8.98
C LEU A 47 -12.19 4.74 9.85
N ALA A 48 -12.23 5.94 9.27
CA ALA A 48 -11.99 7.19 9.99
C ALA A 48 -12.97 7.36 11.15
N ALA A 49 -14.27 7.10 10.92
CA ALA A 49 -15.29 7.16 11.98
C ALA A 49 -15.04 6.15 13.11
N GLN A 50 -14.54 4.94 12.81
CA GLN A 50 -14.26 3.90 13.80
C GLN A 50 -12.97 4.15 14.60
N THR A 51 -12.01 4.85 14.00
CA THR A 51 -10.68 5.08 14.59
C THR A 51 -10.52 6.47 15.20
N GLY A 52 -11.51 7.36 15.01
CA GLY A 52 -11.42 8.75 15.44
C GLY A 52 -10.48 9.61 14.60
N LEU A 53 -10.10 9.12 13.41
CA LEU A 53 -9.26 9.85 12.47
C LEU A 53 -10.11 10.75 11.56
N THR A 54 -9.45 11.69 10.88
CA THR A 54 -10.09 12.60 9.93
C THR A 54 -9.98 12.05 8.52
N TYR A 55 -11.12 11.95 7.84
CA TYR A 55 -11.17 11.64 6.42
C TYR A 55 -11.15 12.92 5.60
N GLU A 56 -10.28 13.01 4.63
CA GLU A 56 -10.16 14.13 3.71
C GLU A 56 -10.26 13.67 2.26
N SER A 57 -10.85 14.49 1.41
CA SER A 57 -10.81 14.31 -0.03
C SER A 57 -10.36 15.61 -0.69
N SER A 58 -9.28 15.54 -1.42
CA SER A 58 -8.64 16.68 -2.06
C SER A 58 -8.34 16.39 -3.53
N GLY A 59 -7.75 17.39 -4.21
CA GLY A 59 -7.40 17.28 -5.63
C GLY A 59 -8.57 17.56 -6.56
N LEU A 60 -8.28 17.51 -7.87
CA LEU A 60 -9.29 17.68 -8.92
C LEU A 60 -10.37 16.61 -8.76
N TRP A 61 -11.63 17.04 -8.58
CA TRP A 61 -12.79 16.17 -8.43
C TRP A 61 -12.81 15.31 -7.15
N GLY A 62 -11.99 15.65 -6.12
CA GLY A 62 -11.93 14.88 -4.87
C GLY A 62 -11.37 13.46 -5.06
N LEU A 63 -10.46 13.28 -6.02
CA LEU A 63 -9.90 11.97 -6.35
C LEU A 63 -8.79 11.52 -5.42
N GLN A 64 -8.15 12.44 -4.69
CA GLN A 64 -7.16 12.11 -3.67
C GLN A 64 -7.87 11.92 -2.33
N LEU A 65 -7.88 10.70 -1.85
CA LEU A 65 -8.47 10.35 -0.56
C LEU A 65 -7.36 10.13 0.46
N CYS A 66 -7.57 10.66 1.66
CA CYS A 66 -6.62 10.54 2.76
C CYS A 66 -7.36 10.35 4.08
N VAL A 67 -6.79 9.55 4.98
CA VAL A 67 -7.23 9.46 6.37
C VAL A 67 -6.04 9.83 7.25
N THR A 68 -6.18 10.87 8.06
CA THR A 68 -5.09 11.40 8.89
C THR A 68 -5.53 11.65 10.32
N GLY A 69 -4.56 11.69 11.21
CA GLY A 69 -4.80 12.09 12.59
C GLY A 69 -3.88 11.39 13.58
N THR A 70 -4.31 11.33 14.83
CA THR A 70 -3.55 10.67 15.90
C THR A 70 -4.16 9.31 16.22
N TYR A 71 -3.41 8.24 16.00
CA TYR A 71 -3.78 6.88 16.34
C TYR A 71 -2.83 6.30 17.39
N ARG A 72 -3.37 5.87 18.53
CA ARG A 72 -2.60 5.38 19.70
C ARG A 72 -1.43 6.31 20.08
N GLY A 73 -1.67 7.63 20.04
CA GLY A 73 -0.70 8.65 20.42
C GLY A 73 0.33 9.03 19.36
N ARG A 74 0.24 8.51 18.14
CA ARG A 74 1.16 8.78 17.02
C ARG A 74 0.43 9.35 15.82
N SER A 75 1.09 10.25 15.10
CA SER A 75 0.56 10.74 13.83
C SER A 75 0.54 9.62 12.81
N LEU A 76 -0.62 9.42 12.17
CA LEU A 76 -0.85 8.39 11.18
C LEU A 76 -1.49 9.00 9.93
N THR A 77 -1.04 8.56 8.78
CA THR A 77 -1.61 8.91 7.47
C THR A 77 -1.84 7.64 6.65
N LEU A 78 -3.04 7.50 6.09
CA LEU A 78 -3.38 6.51 5.08
C LEU A 78 -3.70 7.27 3.79
N ASP A 79 -3.01 6.97 2.72
CA ASP A 79 -3.27 7.55 1.39
C ASP A 79 -3.08 6.52 0.27
N THR A 80 -3.25 6.96 -0.96
CA THR A 80 -2.88 6.20 -2.15
C THR A 80 -1.91 6.99 -3.00
N PHE A 81 -0.98 6.27 -3.61
CA PHE A 81 -0.09 6.83 -4.61
C PHE A 81 0.00 5.92 -5.83
N THR A 82 0.47 6.47 -6.92
CA THR A 82 0.64 5.72 -8.17
C THR A 82 2.12 5.64 -8.50
N ARG A 83 2.59 4.43 -8.73
CA ARG A 83 3.94 4.20 -9.26
C ARG A 83 3.81 3.89 -10.75
N GLY A 84 4.42 4.74 -11.59
CA GLY A 84 4.44 4.53 -13.03
C GLY A 84 5.32 3.36 -13.41
N GLY A 85 4.87 2.53 -14.36
CA GLY A 85 5.75 1.70 -15.18
C GLY A 85 6.32 2.53 -16.35
N ASP A 86 7.28 1.98 -17.08
CA ASP A 86 7.71 2.51 -18.37
C ASP A 86 6.52 2.59 -19.33
N ALA A 87 6.67 3.34 -20.43
CA ALA A 87 5.59 3.72 -21.35
C ALA A 87 4.65 2.59 -21.80
N ASP A 88 5.07 1.32 -21.66
CA ASP A 88 4.31 0.12 -22.03
C ASP A 88 3.66 -0.64 -20.85
N SER A 89 3.97 -0.33 -19.59
CA SER A 89 3.58 -1.17 -18.44
C SER A 89 2.55 -0.55 -17.49
N GLY A 90 1.82 0.44 -17.92
CA GLY A 90 0.71 1.03 -17.15
C GLY A 90 1.10 1.54 -15.74
N SER A 91 0.28 2.35 -15.15
CA SER A 91 0.47 2.83 -13.77
C SER A 91 -0.24 1.91 -12.76
N THR A 92 0.42 1.58 -11.66
CA THR A 92 -0.14 0.77 -10.58
C THR A 92 -0.40 1.64 -9.37
N SER A 93 -1.61 1.54 -8.81
CA SER A 93 -1.98 2.22 -7.57
C SER A 93 -1.58 1.39 -6.35
N TYR A 94 -1.15 2.07 -5.31
CA TYR A 94 -0.73 1.49 -4.03
C TYR A 94 -1.49 2.15 -2.89
N THR A 95 -1.82 1.36 -1.88
CA THR A 95 -2.20 1.86 -0.55
C THR A 95 -0.92 2.10 0.24
N ARG A 96 -0.84 3.24 0.92
CA ARG A 96 0.27 3.57 1.81
C ARG A 96 -0.24 3.98 3.18
N ILE A 97 0.38 3.44 4.23
CA ILE A 97 0.17 3.85 5.61
C ILE A 97 1.51 4.31 6.17
N VAL A 98 1.55 5.51 6.69
CA VAL A 98 2.74 6.09 7.35
C VAL A 98 2.40 6.40 8.79
N ILE A 99 3.22 5.95 9.72
CA ILE A 99 3.14 6.31 11.14
C ILE A 99 4.46 6.93 11.60
N PHE A 100 4.37 8.04 12.34
CA PHE A 100 5.55 8.70 12.89
C PHE A 100 5.98 8.06 14.20
N VAL A 101 7.28 7.77 14.31
CA VAL A 101 7.92 7.05 15.41
C VAL A 101 9.01 7.91 16.03
N ASN A 102 9.11 7.91 17.37
CA ASN A 102 10.24 8.52 18.06
C ASN A 102 11.44 7.56 18.04
N ASN A 103 12.14 7.50 16.92
CA ASN A 103 13.24 6.58 16.63
C ASN A 103 14.57 7.08 17.19
N GLN A 104 14.75 7.05 18.51
CA GLN A 104 15.98 7.48 19.18
C GLN A 104 17.16 6.54 18.96
N SER A 105 16.90 5.27 18.68
CA SER A 105 17.93 4.28 18.38
C SER A 105 18.40 4.29 16.93
N HIS A 106 17.90 5.22 16.12
CA HIS A 106 18.22 5.29 14.68
C HIS A 106 18.06 3.94 13.98
N VAL A 107 17.01 3.20 14.35
CA VAL A 107 16.66 1.94 13.70
C VAL A 107 16.32 2.21 12.24
N TYR A 108 16.98 1.50 11.37
CA TYR A 108 16.61 1.35 9.99
C TYR A 108 16.15 -0.09 9.78
N LEU A 109 14.99 -0.31 9.22
CA LEU A 109 14.40 -1.63 8.99
C LEU A 109 13.67 -1.65 7.66
N ALA A 110 13.93 -2.67 6.84
CA ALA A 110 13.06 -3.05 5.75
C ALA A 110 12.68 -4.52 5.90
N LEU A 111 11.39 -4.78 5.82
CA LEU A 111 10.78 -6.10 5.96
C LEU A 111 9.80 -6.29 4.82
N TYR A 112 10.07 -7.24 3.92
CA TYR A 112 9.25 -7.45 2.73
C TYR A 112 9.29 -8.90 2.25
N GLU A 113 8.28 -9.30 1.47
CA GLU A 113 8.24 -10.60 0.83
C GLU A 113 9.11 -10.62 -0.45
N GLU A 114 9.70 -11.76 -0.79
CA GLU A 114 10.65 -11.89 -1.90
C GLU A 114 10.08 -11.41 -3.26
N ASN A 115 8.79 -11.60 -3.49
CA ASN A 115 8.09 -11.15 -4.71
C ASN A 115 7.99 -9.62 -4.84
N VAL A 116 8.24 -8.87 -3.77
CA VAL A 116 8.19 -7.39 -3.73
C VAL A 116 9.55 -6.75 -3.98
N PHE A 117 10.61 -7.54 -3.96
CA PHE A 117 12.02 -7.12 -4.01
C PHE A 117 12.38 -6.17 -5.18
N SER A 118 11.77 -6.33 -6.35
CA SER A 118 12.11 -5.54 -7.55
C SER A 118 11.83 -4.02 -7.43
N LYS A 119 11.18 -3.58 -6.33
CA LYS A 119 10.69 -2.21 -6.17
C LYS A 119 11.45 -1.38 -5.12
N ILE A 120 12.36 -2.01 -4.34
CA ILE A 120 13.07 -1.35 -3.23
C ILE A 120 14.48 -0.97 -3.69
N GLY A 121 14.60 0.18 -4.37
CA GLY A 121 15.85 0.62 -5.00
C GLY A 121 16.96 1.11 -4.06
N LYS A 122 16.69 1.33 -2.76
CA LYS A 122 17.64 1.96 -1.83
C LYS A 122 18.50 0.98 -1.02
N LEU A 123 18.24 -0.33 -1.11
CA LEU A 123 18.81 -1.34 -0.21
C LEU A 123 19.86 -2.26 -0.86
N PHE A 124 20.42 -1.84 -1.99
CA PHE A 124 21.50 -2.60 -2.61
C PHE A 124 22.73 -2.64 -1.69
N GLY A 125 23.04 -3.83 -1.18
CA GLY A 125 24.28 -4.10 -0.43
C GLY A 125 24.12 -4.41 1.06
N ALA A 126 22.94 -4.25 1.67
CA ALA A 126 22.73 -4.72 3.04
C ALA A 126 22.50 -6.24 3.07
N GLU A 127 23.21 -6.95 3.96
CA GLU A 127 23.03 -8.38 4.17
C GLU A 127 21.65 -8.68 4.78
N ASP A 128 21.06 -9.82 4.40
CA ASP A 128 19.81 -10.29 4.98
C ASP A 128 20.04 -10.73 6.44
N ILE A 129 19.13 -10.30 7.30
CA ILE A 129 19.16 -10.62 8.74
C ILE A 129 18.32 -11.88 8.96
N GLN A 130 18.96 -12.94 9.45
CA GLN A 130 18.28 -14.11 9.97
C GLN A 130 17.95 -13.86 11.45
N ILE A 131 16.68 -13.98 11.82
CA ILE A 131 16.24 -13.79 13.22
C ILE A 131 16.18 -15.10 14.00
N GLY A 132 16.38 -16.25 13.33
CA GLY A 132 16.34 -17.58 13.92
C GLY A 132 14.91 -18.16 14.04
N ASP A 133 13.95 -17.59 13.34
CA ASP A 133 12.59 -18.09 13.20
C ASP A 133 12.38 -18.58 11.77
N GLU A 134 12.30 -19.92 11.59
CA GLU A 134 12.23 -20.54 10.26
C GLU A 134 11.06 -20.03 9.40
N GLU A 135 9.91 -19.71 9.99
CA GLU A 135 8.73 -19.26 9.26
C GLU A 135 8.90 -17.80 8.79
N MET A 136 9.41 -16.95 9.68
CA MET A 136 9.72 -15.55 9.37
C MET A 136 10.86 -15.45 8.35
N ASP A 137 11.97 -16.16 8.60
CA ASP A 137 13.15 -16.14 7.75
C ASP A 137 12.89 -16.74 6.35
N ARG A 138 11.90 -17.62 6.22
CA ARG A 138 11.46 -18.16 4.92
C ARG A 138 10.52 -17.21 4.17
N ARG A 139 9.64 -16.50 4.90
CA ARG A 139 8.62 -15.66 4.28
C ARG A 139 9.13 -14.27 3.93
N PHE A 140 10.03 -13.72 4.76
CA PHE A 140 10.43 -12.33 4.68
C PHE A 140 11.93 -12.17 4.47
N ILE A 141 12.28 -11.20 3.65
CA ILE A 141 13.61 -10.62 3.59
C ILE A 141 13.67 -9.49 4.60
N ILE A 142 14.62 -9.58 5.54
CA ILE A 142 14.79 -8.62 6.64
C ILE A 142 16.13 -7.94 6.47
N LYS A 143 16.12 -6.62 6.30
CA LYS A 143 17.34 -5.81 6.20
C LYS A 143 17.29 -4.68 7.19
N GLY A 144 18.46 -4.23 7.66
CA GLY A 144 18.48 -3.03 8.49
C GLY A 144 19.61 -2.99 9.50
N GLN A 145 19.53 -1.99 10.37
CA GLN A 145 20.53 -1.75 11.43
C GLN A 145 19.92 -0.96 12.60
N PRO A 146 20.42 -1.13 13.84
CA PRO A 146 21.42 -2.13 14.25
C PRO A 146 20.83 -3.54 14.26
N LYS A 147 21.58 -4.55 13.78
CA LYS A 147 21.10 -5.93 13.66
C LYS A 147 20.57 -6.51 14.98
N SER A 148 21.25 -6.27 16.10
CA SER A 148 20.84 -6.76 17.42
C SER A 148 19.48 -6.22 17.87
N VAL A 149 19.20 -4.95 17.55
CA VAL A 149 17.91 -4.30 17.87
C VAL A 149 16.79 -4.93 17.02
N ILE A 150 17.04 -5.14 15.73
CA ILE A 150 16.06 -5.73 14.81
C ILE A 150 15.71 -7.17 15.22
N VAL A 151 16.74 -8.00 15.50
CA VAL A 151 16.52 -9.36 15.98
C VAL A 151 15.71 -9.35 17.27
N SER A 152 16.05 -8.51 18.24
CA SER A 152 15.30 -8.38 19.50
C SER A 152 13.86 -7.92 19.26
N LEU A 153 13.66 -6.93 18.39
CA LEU A 153 12.35 -6.36 18.07
C LEU A 153 11.42 -7.41 17.43
N LEU A 154 11.91 -8.17 16.46
CA LEU A 154 11.11 -9.16 15.74
C LEU A 154 10.95 -10.49 16.51
N ALA A 155 11.93 -10.87 17.33
CA ALA A 155 11.88 -12.07 18.15
C ALA A 155 11.04 -11.90 19.43
N THR A 156 10.90 -10.64 19.91
CA THR A 156 10.22 -10.36 21.18
C THR A 156 8.73 -10.13 20.97
N GLY A 157 7.90 -11.04 21.47
CA GLY A 157 6.45 -10.92 21.78
C GLY A 157 5.56 -10.33 20.69
N GLY A 158 4.36 -10.76 20.56
CA GLY A 158 3.21 -10.10 19.94
C GLY A 158 3.29 -9.64 18.46
N LEU A 159 4.44 -9.26 17.93
CA LEU A 159 4.58 -8.81 16.54
C LEU A 159 4.59 -9.98 15.55
N ARG A 160 5.30 -11.06 15.87
CA ARG A 160 5.43 -12.23 15.00
C ARG A 160 4.09 -12.74 14.46
N PRO A 161 3.09 -13.07 15.29
CA PRO A 161 1.82 -13.57 14.76
C PRO A 161 1.12 -12.56 13.85
N LYS A 162 1.19 -11.27 14.16
CA LYS A 162 0.59 -10.23 13.33
C LYS A 162 1.32 -10.05 12.01
N LEU A 163 2.65 -10.13 12.00
CA LEU A 163 3.44 -10.07 10.77
C LEU A 163 3.12 -11.25 9.85
N LEU A 164 2.95 -12.45 10.42
CA LEU A 164 2.57 -13.64 9.67
C LEU A 164 1.11 -13.63 9.20
N GLU A 165 0.21 -12.93 9.91
CA GLU A 165 -1.19 -12.76 9.55
C GLU A 165 -1.40 -11.76 8.41
N ALA A 166 -0.48 -10.80 8.22
CA ALA A 166 -0.57 -9.82 7.14
C ALA A 166 -0.62 -10.51 5.77
N ARG A 167 -1.53 -10.06 4.89
CA ARG A 167 -1.74 -10.66 3.55
C ARG A 167 -0.53 -10.47 2.65
N SER A 168 0.01 -9.27 2.65
CA SER A 168 1.30 -8.92 2.05
C SER A 168 2.04 -8.00 2.99
N LEU A 169 3.35 -8.00 2.94
CA LEU A 169 4.14 -7.15 3.82
C LEU A 169 5.25 -6.45 3.03
N ASN A 170 5.19 -5.14 3.05
CA ASN A 170 6.25 -4.26 2.57
C ASN A 170 6.34 -3.09 3.55
N LEU A 171 7.27 -3.22 4.50
CA LEU A 171 7.49 -2.27 5.58
C LEU A 171 8.87 -1.67 5.48
N GLU A 172 8.96 -0.37 5.61
CA GLU A 172 10.23 0.35 5.69
C GLU A 172 10.18 1.35 6.87
N MET A 173 11.20 1.29 7.72
CA MET A 173 11.46 2.27 8.75
C MET A 173 12.69 3.07 8.35
N ASP A 174 12.51 4.35 8.02
CA ASP A 174 13.57 5.27 7.69
C ASP A 174 13.39 6.58 8.45
N GLY A 175 14.44 7.06 9.11
CA GLY A 175 14.39 8.25 9.92
C GLY A 175 13.34 8.14 11.05
N ARG A 176 12.20 8.80 10.89
CA ARG A 176 11.08 8.82 11.84
C ARG A 176 9.78 8.28 11.27
N GLU A 177 9.81 7.73 10.08
CA GLU A 177 8.63 7.24 9.38
C GLU A 177 8.68 5.72 9.28
N LEU A 178 7.66 5.05 9.81
CA LEU A 178 7.39 3.65 9.54
C LEU A 178 6.30 3.61 8.47
N CYS A 179 6.68 3.14 7.29
CA CYS A 179 5.86 3.12 6.09
C CYS A 179 5.49 1.68 5.74
N PHE A 180 4.21 1.45 5.46
CA PHE A 180 3.68 0.23 4.85
C PHE A 180 3.15 0.57 3.46
N GLU A 181 3.48 -0.25 2.47
CA GLU A 181 2.96 -0.13 1.11
C GLU A 181 2.38 -1.47 0.64
N GLU A 182 1.21 -1.44 0.06
CA GLU A 182 0.56 -2.60 -0.57
C GLU A 182 0.08 -2.24 -1.97
N GLN A 183 0.29 -3.15 -2.92
CA GLN A 183 -0.23 -2.99 -4.26
C GLN A 183 -1.76 -3.07 -4.23
N GLU A 184 -2.42 -2.26 -5.06
CA GLU A 184 -3.85 -2.03 -5.09
C GLU A 184 -4.37 -1.11 -3.96
N VAL A 185 -5.63 -0.70 -4.11
CA VAL A 185 -6.32 0.15 -3.14
C VAL A 185 -7.08 -0.74 -2.18
N GLU A 186 -6.65 -0.76 -0.93
CA GLU A 186 -7.31 -1.56 0.11
C GLU A 186 -8.62 -0.88 0.56
N VAL A 187 -9.69 -1.66 0.63
CA VAL A 187 -11.02 -1.22 1.03
C VAL A 187 -11.62 -2.05 2.18
N ASP A 188 -10.93 -3.10 2.62
CA ASP A 188 -11.34 -3.87 3.80
C ASP A 188 -11.02 -3.08 5.07
N VAL A 189 -12.05 -2.54 5.69
CA VAL A 189 -11.94 -1.71 6.90
C VAL A 189 -11.31 -2.46 8.07
N ASN A 190 -11.58 -3.77 8.20
CA ASN A 190 -11.04 -4.58 9.28
C ASN A 190 -9.53 -4.82 9.07
N TYR A 191 -9.14 -5.08 7.83
CA TYR A 191 -7.74 -5.26 7.49
C TYR A 191 -6.93 -3.96 7.62
N LEU A 192 -7.46 -2.83 7.16
CA LEU A 192 -6.83 -1.52 7.37
C LEU A 192 -6.65 -1.20 8.86
N ARG A 193 -7.65 -1.52 9.69
CA ARG A 193 -7.53 -1.37 11.14
C ARG A 193 -6.49 -2.30 11.74
N PHE A 194 -6.45 -3.56 11.30
CA PHE A 194 -5.40 -4.50 11.68
C PHE A 194 -4.00 -3.95 11.34
N LEU A 195 -3.82 -3.37 10.15
CA LEU A 195 -2.56 -2.74 9.75
C LEU A 195 -2.21 -1.52 10.64
N PHE A 196 -3.19 -0.70 11.02
CA PHE A 196 -2.97 0.41 11.96
C PHE A 196 -2.47 -0.09 13.33
N ASP A 197 -3.06 -1.18 13.82
CA ASP A 197 -2.66 -1.80 15.08
C ASP A 197 -1.27 -2.43 14.97
N LEU A 198 -0.96 -3.13 13.88
CA LEU A 198 0.36 -3.72 13.62
C LEU A 198 1.45 -2.65 13.58
N LEU A 199 1.25 -1.59 12.79
CA LEU A 199 2.22 -0.49 12.68
C LEU A 199 2.40 0.26 14.00
N SER A 200 1.33 0.43 14.77
CA SER A 200 1.40 1.05 16.11
C SER A 200 2.18 0.20 17.10
N ASP A 201 2.01 -1.12 17.07
CA ASP A 201 2.77 -2.05 17.93
C ASP A 201 4.25 -2.09 17.54
N MET A 202 4.56 -2.05 16.23
CA MET A 202 5.93 -1.93 15.74
C MET A 202 6.57 -0.60 16.18
N ALA A 203 5.86 0.51 16.02
CA ALA A 203 6.32 1.82 16.47
C ALA A 203 6.63 1.83 17.97
N GLU A 204 5.75 1.25 18.79
CA GLU A 204 5.97 1.12 20.23
C GLU A 204 7.18 0.25 20.57
N ALA A 205 7.39 -0.85 19.84
CA ALA A 205 8.56 -1.71 20.05
C ALA A 205 9.87 -0.99 19.67
N ILE A 206 9.89 -0.22 18.60
CA ILE A 206 11.04 0.60 18.18
C ILE A 206 11.36 1.67 19.24
N GLU A 207 10.37 2.36 19.75
CA GLU A 207 10.52 3.39 20.78
C GLU A 207 11.03 2.82 22.09
N ARG A 208 10.54 1.63 22.51
CA ARG A 208 11.05 0.92 23.69
C ARG A 208 12.50 0.51 23.53
N ALA A 209 12.92 0.06 22.36
CA ALA A 209 14.31 -0.27 22.10
C ALA A 209 15.23 0.96 22.28
N GLY A 210 14.77 2.17 21.95
CA GLY A 210 15.47 3.43 22.17
C GLY A 210 15.60 3.85 23.64
N GLY A 211 14.63 3.46 24.49
CA GLY A 211 14.64 3.78 25.92
C GLY A 211 15.57 2.90 26.78
N ILE A 212 15.98 1.75 26.27
CA ILE A 212 16.85 0.78 27.00
C ILE A 212 18.34 1.17 26.94
N CYS A 213 18.71 2.03 26.00
CA CYS A 213 20.10 2.47 25.79
C CYS A 213 20.54 3.70 26.65
N ARG A 214 19.86 3.98 27.76
CA ARG A 214 20.25 5.04 28.71
C ARG A 214 20.78 4.48 30.02
#